data_db9f74d544cfd5c2c8f7adf76d22efe3
#
_entry.id   db9f74d544cfd5c2c8f7adf76d22efe3
#
_cell.length_a   1.000
_cell.length_b   1.000
_cell.length_c   1.000
_cell.angle_alpha   90.00
_cell.angle_beta   90.00
_cell.angle_gamma   90.00
#
_symmetry.space_group_name_H-M   'P 1'
#
loop_
_entity.id
_entity.type
_entity.pdbx_description
1 polymer ?
#
loop_
_entity_poly.entity_id
_entity_poly.type
_entity_poly.pdbx_seq_one_letter_code
_entity_poly.pdbx_strand_id
1 'polypeptide(L)'
;MNKKQKKVFIRIIVAAVLMVALSLLPVDGWLKFVLFMIPYLVIGHDILLKAWKGILNRQVFDENFLMAVATIGAILLGDYKEGVAVMLFYQIGELFQSYAVGKSRRNISELMDIRPDYANIEKEDGTLEQVDPDEVEIGSVIVVQPGEKVPIDGVIEEGRTSLNTSALTGESLPREAGVGDEVISGCINMSGVLKIRTTKEFGESTVSKILDMVENASSKKSKSENFISKFAKYYTPAVCYGALALAILPPLVRLLFLGMTPEWGDWVMRALTFLVISCPCALVISIPLSFFAGIGGASNAGVLVKGSNYLETLSETKYVVFDKTGTMTQGVFEVSGVHHSSMDTEKLLEYAALAECHSSHPISKSLKKAYGKPLDPGRVTDVEEISGNGVTAKVDGVRVAAGNSKLMEKLGVDCMECHSVGTVVHMAVDGKYAGHILISDQIKPHAKEAIAALKKCGVKKTIMLTGDRREAARQVAEELGIDEVHSELLPGDKVAQVEKLLDEKGEKEKLAFVGDGINDAPVLSRADIGIAMGALGSDAAIEAADIVLMDDDPLKISKAIRISRKCLRIVYENIYFAIGVKVICLILGALGIANMWAAIFADVGVMIIAVLNAIRALNVKKL
;
A
#
# COMPACT_ATOMS: atom_id res chain seq x y z
N MET A 1 -22.23 11.46 -9.10
CA MET A 1 -23.25 10.38 -9.17
C MET A 1 -23.30 9.80 -10.57
N ASN A 2 -23.22 8.47 -10.68
CA ASN A 2 -23.39 7.78 -11.97
C ASN A 2 -24.88 7.69 -12.39
N LYS A 3 -25.18 7.23 -13.64
CA LYS A 3 -26.56 7.14 -14.15
C LYS A 3 -27.48 6.29 -13.26
N LYS A 4 -26.97 5.21 -12.66
CA LYS A 4 -27.72 4.31 -11.78
C LYS A 4 -28.08 5.02 -10.45
N GLN A 5 -27.13 5.71 -9.84
CA GLN A 5 -27.33 6.48 -8.60
C GLN A 5 -28.34 7.62 -8.80
N LYS A 6 -28.29 8.34 -9.94
CA LYS A 6 -29.28 9.38 -10.26
C LYS A 6 -30.69 8.80 -10.36
N LYS A 7 -30.85 7.62 -10.96
CA LYS A 7 -32.15 6.94 -11.05
C LYS A 7 -32.71 6.57 -9.66
N VAL A 8 -31.87 6.03 -8.77
CA VAL A 8 -32.27 5.71 -7.39
C VAL A 8 -32.64 6.99 -6.63
N PHE A 9 -31.87 8.05 -6.77
CA PHE A 9 -32.15 9.35 -6.13
C PHE A 9 -33.51 9.92 -6.54
N ILE A 10 -33.86 9.88 -7.83
CA ILE A 10 -35.17 10.33 -8.32
C ILE A 10 -36.28 9.48 -7.73
N ARG A 11 -36.12 8.15 -7.64
CA ARG A 11 -37.11 7.25 -7.02
C ARG A 11 -37.34 7.58 -5.54
N ILE A 12 -36.26 7.89 -4.79
CA ILE A 12 -36.34 8.31 -3.39
C ILE A 12 -37.19 9.58 -3.26
N ILE A 13 -36.92 10.59 -4.10
CA ILE A 13 -37.70 11.86 -4.06
C ILE A 13 -39.16 11.59 -4.40
N VAL A 14 -39.44 10.84 -5.46
CA VAL A 14 -40.83 10.54 -5.86
C VAL A 14 -41.56 9.78 -4.77
N ALA A 15 -40.95 8.75 -4.18
CA ALA A 15 -41.59 8.00 -3.09
C ALA A 15 -41.80 8.84 -1.82
N ALA A 16 -40.83 9.71 -1.48
CA ALA A 16 -40.95 10.61 -0.33
C ALA A 16 -42.12 11.63 -0.51
N VAL A 17 -42.21 12.24 -1.71
CA VAL A 17 -43.30 13.19 -2.01
C VAL A 17 -44.65 12.48 -1.99
N LEU A 18 -44.74 11.28 -2.59
CA LEU A 18 -45.97 10.49 -2.56
C LEU A 18 -46.37 10.12 -1.11
N MET A 19 -45.40 9.66 -0.30
CA MET A 19 -45.65 9.30 1.10
C MET A 19 -46.18 10.48 1.91
N VAL A 20 -45.58 11.67 1.77
CA VAL A 20 -46.02 12.89 2.46
C VAL A 20 -47.40 13.30 1.96
N ALA A 21 -47.62 13.33 0.66
CA ALA A 21 -48.94 13.70 0.09
C ALA A 21 -50.04 12.76 0.57
N LEU A 22 -49.83 11.45 0.53
CA LEU A 22 -50.77 10.45 1.00
C LEU A 22 -51.00 10.50 2.53
N SER A 23 -50.00 10.94 3.29
CA SER A 23 -50.13 11.12 4.75
C SER A 23 -51.03 12.29 5.16
N LEU A 24 -51.20 13.27 4.28
CA LEU A 24 -52.07 14.45 4.49
C LEU A 24 -53.52 14.21 4.04
N LEU A 25 -53.76 13.16 3.26
CA LEU A 25 -55.11 12.83 2.79
C LEU A 25 -55.89 12.06 3.87
N PRO A 26 -57.13 12.44 4.19
CA PRO A 26 -57.97 11.73 5.14
C PRO A 26 -58.62 10.51 4.47
N VAL A 27 -57.79 9.48 4.17
CA VAL A 27 -58.22 8.24 3.52
C VAL A 27 -58.01 7.09 4.49
N ASP A 28 -59.04 6.25 4.66
CA ASP A 28 -58.98 5.09 5.55
C ASP A 28 -59.39 3.79 4.81
N GLY A 29 -59.14 2.64 5.46
CA GLY A 29 -59.50 1.32 4.99
C GLY A 29 -58.68 0.83 3.80
N TRP A 30 -59.34 0.07 2.92
CA TRP A 30 -58.69 -0.58 1.78
C TRP A 30 -58.02 0.40 0.79
N LEU A 31 -58.60 1.55 0.62
CA LEU A 31 -58.07 2.57 -0.29
C LEU A 31 -56.73 3.11 0.18
N LYS A 32 -56.55 3.27 1.50
CA LYS A 32 -55.27 3.66 2.11
C LYS A 32 -54.18 2.62 1.84
N PHE A 33 -54.50 1.34 1.99
CA PHE A 33 -53.57 0.25 1.64
C PHE A 33 -53.10 0.34 0.18
N VAL A 34 -54.04 0.42 -0.77
CA VAL A 34 -53.69 0.47 -2.21
C VAL A 34 -52.85 1.70 -2.53
N LEU A 35 -53.19 2.86 -1.97
CA LEU A 35 -52.45 4.09 -2.23
C LEU A 35 -51.02 4.04 -1.66
N PHE A 36 -50.78 3.49 -0.47
CA PHE A 36 -49.46 3.36 0.11
C PHE A 36 -48.62 2.26 -0.55
N MET A 37 -49.26 1.28 -1.21
CA MET A 37 -48.52 0.28 -2.01
C MET A 37 -47.82 0.92 -3.22
N ILE A 38 -48.28 2.05 -3.75
CA ILE A 38 -47.62 2.75 -4.86
C ILE A 38 -46.20 3.22 -4.49
N PRO A 39 -46.03 4.11 -3.50
CA PRO A 39 -44.69 4.53 -3.08
C PRO A 39 -43.84 3.36 -2.56
N TYR A 40 -44.42 2.36 -1.90
CA TYR A 40 -43.74 1.17 -1.45
C TYR A 40 -43.08 0.39 -2.60
N LEU A 41 -43.84 0.12 -3.67
CA LEU A 41 -43.34 -0.58 -4.86
C LEU A 41 -42.38 0.28 -5.68
N VAL A 42 -42.59 1.59 -5.78
CA VAL A 42 -41.69 2.52 -6.44
C VAL A 42 -40.30 2.48 -5.81
N ILE A 43 -40.23 2.48 -4.48
CA ILE A 43 -38.96 2.52 -3.78
C ILE A 43 -38.34 1.14 -3.53
N GLY A 44 -39.17 0.10 -3.29
CA GLY A 44 -38.75 -1.19 -2.75
C GLY A 44 -38.65 -2.34 -3.75
N HIS A 45 -39.11 -2.19 -5.00
CA HIS A 45 -39.19 -3.33 -5.93
C HIS A 45 -37.84 -4.06 -6.13
N ASP A 46 -36.74 -3.35 -6.17
CA ASP A 46 -35.40 -3.93 -6.35
C ASP A 46 -34.92 -4.69 -5.10
N ILE A 47 -35.25 -4.20 -3.91
CA ILE A 47 -34.95 -4.87 -2.64
C ILE A 47 -35.79 -6.17 -2.53
N LEU A 48 -37.08 -6.09 -2.84
CA LEU A 48 -37.97 -7.25 -2.83
C LEU A 48 -37.50 -8.33 -3.84
N LEU A 49 -37.07 -7.90 -5.03
CA LEU A 49 -36.51 -8.82 -6.02
C LEU A 49 -35.17 -9.43 -5.58
N LYS A 50 -34.30 -8.66 -4.91
CA LYS A 50 -33.06 -9.18 -4.33
C LYS A 50 -33.36 -10.19 -3.21
N ALA A 51 -34.26 -9.87 -2.29
CA ALA A 51 -34.69 -10.77 -1.22
C ALA A 51 -35.25 -12.08 -1.78
N TRP A 52 -36.10 -12.02 -2.79
CA TRP A 52 -36.65 -13.19 -3.48
C TRP A 52 -35.56 -14.06 -4.13
N LYS A 53 -34.63 -13.43 -4.85
CA LYS A 53 -33.47 -14.15 -5.44
C LYS A 53 -32.58 -14.74 -4.35
N GLY A 54 -32.38 -14.07 -3.21
CA GLY A 54 -31.64 -14.58 -2.06
C GLY A 54 -32.26 -15.88 -1.52
N ILE A 55 -33.59 -15.92 -1.36
CA ILE A 55 -34.33 -17.11 -0.94
C ILE A 55 -34.12 -18.27 -1.93
N LEU A 56 -34.24 -18.01 -3.24
CA LEU A 56 -34.04 -19.03 -4.29
C LEU A 56 -32.60 -19.57 -4.30
N ASN A 57 -31.62 -18.74 -4.00
CA ASN A 57 -30.21 -19.10 -3.95
C ASN A 57 -29.76 -19.66 -2.57
N ARG A 58 -30.70 -19.99 -1.67
CA ARG A 58 -30.45 -20.45 -0.29
C ARG A 58 -29.64 -19.48 0.58
N GLN A 59 -29.62 -18.19 0.25
CA GLN A 59 -29.04 -17.11 1.04
C GLN A 59 -30.17 -16.35 1.77
N VAL A 60 -30.91 -17.07 2.63
CA VAL A 60 -32.20 -16.60 3.19
C VAL A 60 -32.01 -15.47 4.21
N PHE A 61 -30.84 -15.37 4.86
CA PHE A 61 -30.62 -14.41 5.95
C PHE A 61 -29.71 -13.25 5.52
N ASP A 62 -30.04 -12.60 4.40
CA ASP A 62 -29.37 -11.37 3.98
C ASP A 62 -30.12 -10.11 4.47
N GLU A 63 -29.49 -8.96 4.35
CA GLU A 63 -30.06 -7.67 4.75
C GLU A 63 -31.34 -7.32 3.97
N ASN A 64 -31.42 -7.68 2.68
CA ASN A 64 -32.58 -7.42 1.84
C ASN A 64 -33.79 -8.24 2.31
N PHE A 65 -33.56 -9.49 2.74
CA PHE A 65 -34.58 -10.35 3.31
C PHE A 65 -35.12 -9.78 4.63
N LEU A 66 -34.25 -9.35 5.55
CA LEU A 66 -34.65 -8.75 6.82
C LEU A 66 -35.52 -7.51 6.60
N MET A 67 -35.11 -6.65 5.66
CA MET A 67 -35.87 -5.42 5.33
C MET A 67 -37.20 -5.74 4.66
N ALA A 68 -37.24 -6.73 3.76
CA ALA A 68 -38.49 -7.17 3.12
C ALA A 68 -39.47 -7.73 4.15
N VAL A 69 -39.03 -8.62 5.06
CA VAL A 69 -39.86 -9.19 6.13
C VAL A 69 -40.38 -8.10 7.06
N ALA A 70 -39.52 -7.16 7.50
CA ALA A 70 -39.91 -6.09 8.40
C ALA A 70 -40.96 -5.15 7.79
N THR A 71 -40.77 -4.74 6.53
CA THR A 71 -41.66 -3.81 5.84
C THR A 71 -42.98 -4.44 5.43
N ILE A 72 -42.98 -5.68 4.94
CA ILE A 72 -44.22 -6.45 4.64
C ILE A 72 -44.98 -6.70 5.94
N GLY A 73 -44.29 -7.07 7.03
CA GLY A 73 -44.92 -7.28 8.34
C GLY A 73 -45.58 -6.03 8.87
N ALA A 74 -44.95 -4.84 8.78
CA ALA A 74 -45.53 -3.56 9.17
C ALA A 74 -46.78 -3.25 8.35
N ILE A 75 -46.76 -3.48 7.05
CA ILE A 75 -47.92 -3.28 6.16
C ILE A 75 -49.06 -4.23 6.54
N LEU A 76 -48.80 -5.49 6.85
CA LEU A 76 -49.82 -6.46 7.26
C LEU A 76 -50.46 -6.10 8.61
N LEU A 77 -49.74 -5.43 9.48
CA LEU A 77 -50.26 -4.92 10.76
C LEU A 77 -51.01 -3.60 10.60
N GLY A 78 -51.10 -3.04 9.39
CA GLY A 78 -51.80 -1.79 9.10
C GLY A 78 -50.96 -0.53 9.18
N ASP A 79 -49.68 -0.64 9.53
CA ASP A 79 -48.75 0.48 9.66
C ASP A 79 -48.08 0.80 8.32
N TYR A 80 -48.90 1.17 7.34
CA TYR A 80 -48.46 1.43 5.95
C TYR A 80 -47.39 2.54 5.87
N LYS A 81 -47.54 3.61 6.69
CA LYS A 81 -46.56 4.71 6.73
C LYS A 81 -45.19 4.24 7.18
N GLU A 82 -45.15 3.40 8.21
CA GLU A 82 -43.91 2.84 8.73
C GLU A 82 -43.23 1.93 7.69
N GLY A 83 -44.00 1.03 7.05
CA GLY A 83 -43.45 0.15 6.01
C GLY A 83 -42.82 0.92 4.84
N VAL A 84 -43.45 1.99 4.35
CA VAL A 84 -42.88 2.83 3.27
C VAL A 84 -41.67 3.62 3.78
N ALA A 85 -41.75 4.18 4.99
CA ALA A 85 -40.66 4.96 5.55
C ALA A 85 -39.40 4.14 5.76
N VAL A 86 -39.53 2.93 6.31
CA VAL A 86 -38.43 1.97 6.48
C VAL A 86 -37.72 1.74 5.15
N MET A 87 -38.46 1.41 4.10
CA MET A 87 -37.95 1.16 2.78
C MET A 87 -37.26 2.40 2.19
N LEU A 88 -37.83 3.58 2.42
CA LEU A 88 -37.29 4.86 1.97
C LEU A 88 -35.95 5.16 2.63
N PHE A 89 -35.85 5.08 3.95
CA PHE A 89 -34.62 5.34 4.67
C PHE A 89 -33.53 4.30 4.33
N TYR A 90 -33.90 3.05 4.18
CA TYR A 90 -32.97 2.02 3.73
C TYR A 90 -32.39 2.36 2.35
N GLN A 91 -33.21 2.78 1.39
CA GLN A 91 -32.74 3.20 0.06
C GLN A 91 -31.86 4.45 0.10
N ILE A 92 -32.14 5.39 1.02
CA ILE A 92 -31.27 6.55 1.25
C ILE A 92 -29.89 6.06 1.74
N GLY A 93 -29.86 5.10 2.68
CA GLY A 93 -28.66 4.48 3.18
C GLY A 93 -27.85 3.78 2.07
N GLU A 94 -28.51 2.95 1.27
CA GLU A 94 -27.91 2.25 0.12
C GLU A 94 -27.33 3.23 -0.91
N LEU A 95 -28.04 4.32 -1.20
CA LEU A 95 -27.56 5.36 -2.11
C LEU A 95 -26.31 6.06 -1.56
N PHE A 96 -26.34 6.43 -0.26
CA PHE A 96 -25.20 7.07 0.40
C PHE A 96 -23.99 6.13 0.41
N GLN A 97 -24.18 4.87 0.75
CA GLN A 97 -23.16 3.82 0.69
C GLN A 97 -22.54 3.72 -0.70
N SER A 98 -23.38 3.55 -1.73
CA SER A 98 -22.92 3.45 -3.12
C SER A 98 -22.15 4.69 -3.58
N TYR A 99 -22.58 5.87 -3.11
CA TYR A 99 -21.88 7.12 -3.40
C TYR A 99 -20.54 7.23 -2.68
N ALA A 100 -20.50 6.92 -1.37
CA ALA A 100 -19.29 6.99 -0.55
C ALA A 100 -18.23 5.99 -1.01
N VAL A 101 -18.62 4.73 -1.26
CA VAL A 101 -17.72 3.69 -1.82
C VAL A 101 -17.22 4.09 -3.20
N GLY A 102 -18.11 4.59 -4.06
CA GLY A 102 -17.75 5.06 -5.40
C GLY A 102 -16.84 6.28 -5.39
N LYS A 103 -16.96 7.18 -4.40
CA LYS A 103 -16.07 8.33 -4.22
C LYS A 103 -14.71 7.89 -3.68
N SER A 104 -14.69 6.98 -2.71
CA SER A 104 -13.43 6.44 -2.18
C SER A 104 -12.64 5.68 -3.24
N ARG A 105 -13.31 4.85 -4.04
CA ARG A 105 -12.69 4.19 -5.19
C ARG A 105 -12.20 5.18 -6.25
N ARG A 106 -12.92 6.26 -6.51
CA ARG A 106 -12.47 7.32 -7.44
C ARG A 106 -11.30 8.12 -6.90
N ASN A 107 -11.26 8.41 -5.61
CA ASN A 107 -10.09 9.08 -5.03
C ASN A 107 -8.84 8.20 -5.13
N ILE A 108 -8.98 6.87 -5.03
CA ILE A 108 -7.90 5.91 -5.34
C ILE A 108 -7.61 5.93 -6.84
N SER A 109 -8.62 6.00 -7.70
CA SER A 109 -8.47 6.09 -9.16
C SER A 109 -7.95 7.47 -9.63
N GLU A 110 -8.18 8.55 -8.90
CA GLU A 110 -7.56 9.88 -9.13
C GLU A 110 -6.08 9.91 -8.69
N LEU A 111 -5.71 9.05 -7.73
CA LEU A 111 -4.32 8.66 -7.48
C LEU A 111 -3.77 7.79 -8.61
N MET A 112 -4.64 7.09 -9.33
CA MET A 112 -4.36 6.31 -10.53
C MET A 112 -4.43 7.15 -11.83
N ASP A 113 -4.59 8.47 -11.75
CA ASP A 113 -4.42 9.39 -12.89
C ASP A 113 -2.95 9.52 -13.33
N ILE A 114 -2.14 8.55 -12.87
CA ILE A 114 -0.80 8.30 -13.40
C ILE A 114 -0.82 7.55 -14.73
N ARG A 115 -1.93 6.87 -15.09
CA ARG A 115 -2.01 6.17 -16.37
C ARG A 115 -1.93 7.18 -17.52
N PRO A 116 -1.02 6.99 -18.46
CA PRO A 116 -0.98 7.77 -19.69
C PRO A 116 -2.14 7.38 -20.59
N ASP A 117 -2.74 8.38 -21.25
CA ASP A 117 -3.86 8.14 -22.16
C ASP A 117 -3.38 7.73 -23.55
N TYR A 118 -2.16 8.10 -23.94
CA TYR A 118 -1.57 7.86 -25.25
C TYR A 118 -0.03 7.89 -25.19
N ALA A 119 0.61 7.36 -26.22
CA ALA A 119 2.03 7.52 -26.52
C ALA A 119 2.19 8.20 -27.89
N ASN A 120 3.16 9.13 -28.00
CA ASN A 120 3.49 9.73 -29.29
C ASN A 120 4.68 8.98 -29.90
N ILE A 121 4.50 8.36 -31.07
CA ILE A 121 5.57 7.72 -31.83
C ILE A 121 5.96 8.64 -32.98
N GLU A 122 7.28 8.83 -33.21
CA GLU A 122 7.80 9.57 -34.34
C GLU A 122 7.84 8.66 -35.58
N LYS A 123 7.14 9.07 -36.65
CA LYS A 123 7.19 8.40 -37.95
C LYS A 123 8.45 8.74 -38.73
N GLU A 124 8.75 8.00 -39.79
CA GLU A 124 9.90 8.24 -40.66
C GLU A 124 9.86 9.63 -41.33
N ASP A 125 8.71 10.25 -41.44
CA ASP A 125 8.49 11.61 -41.98
C ASP A 125 8.63 12.72 -40.93
N GLY A 126 8.95 12.37 -39.67
CA GLY A 126 9.10 13.30 -38.55
C GLY A 126 7.76 13.75 -37.93
N THR A 127 6.62 13.21 -38.37
CA THR A 127 5.32 13.51 -37.76
C THR A 127 5.07 12.61 -36.54
N LEU A 128 4.37 13.17 -35.52
CA LEU A 128 3.99 12.42 -34.33
C LEU A 128 2.63 11.76 -34.53
N GLU A 129 2.57 10.48 -34.30
CA GLU A 129 1.32 9.71 -34.25
C GLU A 129 0.98 9.34 -32.81
N GLN A 130 -0.25 9.65 -32.40
CA GLN A 130 -0.76 9.23 -31.10
C GLN A 130 -1.32 7.80 -31.23
N VAL A 131 -0.76 6.88 -30.43
CA VAL A 131 -1.19 5.48 -30.36
C VAL A 131 -1.57 5.13 -28.92
N ASP A 132 -2.33 4.04 -28.75
CA ASP A 132 -2.55 3.49 -27.41
C ASP A 132 -1.21 2.96 -26.87
N PRO A 133 -0.85 3.24 -25.59
CA PRO A 133 0.37 2.70 -25.01
C PRO A 133 0.51 1.18 -25.11
N ASP A 134 -0.60 0.44 -25.13
CA ASP A 134 -0.62 -1.01 -25.29
C ASP A 134 -0.16 -1.47 -26.71
N GLU A 135 -0.11 -0.58 -27.70
CA GLU A 135 0.33 -0.87 -29.07
C GLU A 135 1.83 -0.59 -29.31
N VAL A 136 2.53 -0.06 -28.30
CA VAL A 136 3.95 0.32 -28.42
C VAL A 136 4.85 -0.88 -28.12
N GLU A 137 5.68 -1.26 -29.10
CA GLU A 137 6.63 -2.36 -28.97
C GLU A 137 7.92 -1.95 -28.21
N ILE A 138 8.60 -2.92 -27.61
CA ILE A 138 9.91 -2.71 -26.97
C ILE A 138 10.92 -2.23 -28.02
N GLY A 139 11.69 -1.20 -27.67
CA GLY A 139 12.70 -0.60 -28.55
C GLY A 139 12.16 0.52 -29.46
N SER A 140 10.86 0.80 -29.40
CA SER A 140 10.26 1.95 -30.09
C SER A 140 10.75 3.27 -29.46
N VAL A 141 10.86 4.30 -30.29
CA VAL A 141 11.19 5.66 -29.80
C VAL A 141 9.90 6.46 -29.64
N ILE A 142 9.61 6.83 -28.40
CA ILE A 142 8.46 7.67 -28.05
C ILE A 142 8.91 9.10 -27.76
N VAL A 143 8.07 10.06 -28.09
CA VAL A 143 8.33 11.49 -27.88
C VAL A 143 7.41 12.00 -26.78
N VAL A 144 8.00 12.59 -25.74
CA VAL A 144 7.25 13.14 -24.59
C VAL A 144 7.47 14.64 -24.50
N GLN A 145 6.39 15.39 -24.71
CA GLN A 145 6.41 16.85 -24.69
C GLN A 145 6.30 17.40 -23.26
N PRO A 146 6.70 18.66 -23.00
CA PRO A 146 6.46 19.30 -21.71
C PRO A 146 4.99 19.30 -21.31
N GLY A 147 4.71 18.86 -20.08
CA GLY A 147 3.35 18.68 -19.54
C GLY A 147 2.75 17.31 -19.77
N GLU A 148 3.36 16.46 -20.61
CA GLU A 148 2.89 15.09 -20.86
C GLU A 148 3.46 14.09 -19.83
N LYS A 149 2.74 13.01 -19.63
CA LYS A 149 3.20 11.87 -18.83
C LYS A 149 4.07 10.96 -19.69
N VAL A 150 5.14 10.43 -19.12
CA VAL A 150 5.93 9.36 -19.74
C VAL A 150 5.05 8.09 -19.85
N PRO A 151 4.78 7.59 -21.06
CA PRO A 151 3.82 6.50 -21.21
C PRO A 151 4.38 5.12 -20.84
N ILE A 152 5.65 4.86 -21.11
CA ILE A 152 6.29 3.55 -20.92
C ILE A 152 7.69 3.77 -20.38
N ASP A 153 8.19 2.82 -19.56
CA ASP A 153 9.55 2.84 -19.05
C ASP A 153 10.59 2.76 -20.19
N GLY A 154 11.65 3.54 -20.09
CA GLY A 154 12.67 3.56 -21.13
C GLY A 154 13.92 4.35 -20.76
N VAL A 155 14.79 4.55 -21.73
CA VAL A 155 16.05 5.31 -21.61
C VAL A 155 15.98 6.53 -22.52
N ILE A 156 16.40 7.68 -22.01
CA ILE A 156 16.44 8.94 -22.79
C ILE A 156 17.53 8.83 -23.86
N GLU A 157 17.17 8.96 -25.13
CA GLU A 157 18.10 9.06 -26.25
C GLU A 157 18.43 10.50 -26.62
N GLU A 158 17.43 11.38 -26.55
CA GLU A 158 17.60 12.81 -26.84
C GLU A 158 16.82 13.67 -25.87
N GLY A 159 17.38 14.81 -25.52
CA GLY A 159 16.74 15.80 -24.67
C GLY A 159 17.26 15.82 -23.23
N ARG A 160 16.82 16.84 -22.50
CA ARG A 160 17.07 17.03 -21.07
C ARG A 160 15.87 17.73 -20.45
N THR A 161 15.46 17.30 -19.28
CA THR A 161 14.29 17.86 -18.60
C THR A 161 14.37 17.68 -17.08
N SER A 162 13.45 18.34 -16.37
CA SER A 162 13.08 18.00 -15.01
C SER A 162 11.81 17.15 -15.05
N LEU A 163 11.81 16.00 -14.38
CA LEU A 163 10.68 15.09 -14.25
C LEU A 163 9.98 15.30 -12.90
N ASN A 164 8.69 15.51 -12.92
CA ASN A 164 7.88 15.50 -11.71
C ASN A 164 7.45 14.05 -11.40
N THR A 165 8.00 13.52 -10.33
CA THR A 165 7.73 12.17 -9.85
C THR A 165 6.72 12.11 -8.70
N SER A 166 6.16 13.26 -8.29
CA SER A 166 5.34 13.38 -7.07
C SER A 166 4.12 12.48 -7.04
N ALA A 167 3.53 12.17 -8.19
CA ALA A 167 2.41 11.25 -8.30
C ALA A 167 2.79 9.80 -7.97
N LEU A 168 4.05 9.42 -8.18
CA LEU A 168 4.61 8.09 -7.94
C LEU A 168 5.26 8.00 -6.57
N THR A 169 6.23 8.87 -6.30
CA THR A 169 7.07 8.80 -5.10
C THR A 169 6.52 9.61 -3.91
N GLY A 170 5.60 10.55 -4.17
CA GLY A 170 5.14 11.51 -3.17
C GLY A 170 6.14 12.63 -2.87
N GLU A 171 7.27 12.70 -3.58
CA GLU A 171 8.26 13.76 -3.47
C GLU A 171 7.86 14.99 -4.31
N SER A 172 8.00 16.17 -3.71
CA SER A 172 7.63 17.41 -4.40
C SER A 172 8.77 18.02 -5.23
N LEU A 173 9.99 17.52 -5.08
CA LEU A 173 11.15 18.02 -5.81
C LEU A 173 11.28 17.32 -7.16
N PRO A 174 11.31 18.05 -8.28
CA PRO A 174 11.54 17.47 -9.60
C PRO A 174 12.94 16.86 -9.70
N ARG A 175 13.04 15.71 -10.39
CA ARG A 175 14.32 15.04 -10.70
C ARG A 175 14.82 15.49 -12.05
N GLU A 176 16.07 15.93 -12.15
CA GLU A 176 16.71 16.19 -13.44
C GLU A 176 17.05 14.88 -14.16
N ALA A 177 16.80 14.84 -15.48
CA ALA A 177 17.07 13.70 -16.33
C ALA A 177 17.59 14.16 -17.70
N GLY A 178 18.56 13.42 -18.25
CA GLY A 178 19.23 13.66 -19.53
C GLY A 178 19.54 12.38 -20.29
N VAL A 179 20.26 12.52 -21.39
CA VAL A 179 20.61 11.40 -22.28
C VAL A 179 21.33 10.30 -21.52
N GLY A 180 20.87 9.06 -21.66
CA GLY A 180 21.37 7.86 -20.99
C GLY A 180 20.71 7.57 -19.64
N ASP A 181 19.90 8.45 -19.10
CA ASP A 181 19.18 8.21 -17.86
C ASP A 181 17.92 7.35 -18.10
N GLU A 182 17.65 6.44 -17.17
CA GLU A 182 16.41 5.68 -17.15
C GLU A 182 15.25 6.55 -16.66
N VAL A 183 14.12 6.45 -17.34
CA VAL A 183 12.86 7.10 -16.98
C VAL A 183 11.75 6.07 -16.82
N ILE A 184 10.89 6.32 -15.87
CA ILE A 184 9.77 5.45 -15.54
C ILE A 184 8.45 6.06 -16.02
N SER A 185 7.53 5.20 -16.40
CA SER A 185 6.18 5.60 -16.80
C SER A 185 5.44 6.31 -15.65
N GLY A 186 4.55 7.24 -15.99
CA GLY A 186 3.78 8.03 -15.03
C GLY A 186 4.45 9.29 -14.49
N CYS A 187 5.76 9.51 -14.73
CA CYS A 187 6.40 10.79 -14.49
C CYS A 187 5.86 11.85 -15.45
N ILE A 188 5.74 13.09 -14.99
CA ILE A 188 5.34 14.22 -15.84
C ILE A 188 6.59 14.95 -16.30
N ASN A 189 6.75 15.08 -17.61
CA ASN A 189 7.80 15.90 -18.22
C ASN A 189 7.52 17.39 -17.97
N MET A 190 8.45 18.12 -17.37
CA MET A 190 8.22 19.52 -16.95
C MET A 190 8.73 20.55 -17.96
N SER A 191 9.79 20.25 -18.72
CA SER A 191 10.47 21.29 -19.53
C SER A 191 10.82 20.80 -20.93
N GLY A 192 11.93 20.23 -21.23
CA GLY A 192 12.37 19.87 -22.58
C GLY A 192 11.56 18.77 -23.25
N VAL A 193 11.66 18.65 -24.57
CA VAL A 193 11.14 17.49 -25.30
C VAL A 193 12.10 16.31 -25.10
N LEU A 194 11.57 15.15 -24.79
CA LEU A 194 12.34 13.91 -24.62
C LEU A 194 12.03 12.95 -25.76
N LYS A 195 13.07 12.29 -26.29
CA LYS A 195 12.94 11.05 -27.04
C LYS A 195 13.43 9.92 -26.17
N ILE A 196 12.57 8.94 -25.96
CA ILE A 196 12.79 7.84 -25.02
C ILE A 196 12.67 6.55 -25.80
N ARG A 197 13.67 5.69 -25.73
CA ARG A 197 13.61 4.31 -26.23
C ARG A 197 12.99 3.42 -25.18
N THR A 198 11.89 2.78 -25.53
CA THR A 198 11.15 1.89 -24.62
C THR A 198 11.95 0.65 -24.29
N THR A 199 11.97 0.28 -23.01
CA THR A 199 12.65 -0.93 -22.50
C THR A 199 11.69 -2.04 -22.09
N LYS A 200 10.39 -1.72 -21.99
CA LYS A 200 9.32 -2.65 -21.58
C LYS A 200 8.08 -2.45 -22.45
N GLU A 201 7.19 -3.43 -22.46
CA GLU A 201 5.81 -3.26 -22.93
C GLU A 201 4.99 -2.48 -21.88
N PHE A 202 3.88 -1.85 -22.30
CA PHE A 202 3.05 -1.06 -21.38
C PHE A 202 2.52 -1.90 -20.20
N GLY A 203 2.09 -3.15 -20.46
CA GLY A 203 1.61 -4.07 -19.41
C GLY A 203 2.66 -4.39 -18.33
N GLU A 204 3.95 -4.32 -18.67
CA GLU A 204 5.07 -4.54 -17.75
C GLU A 204 5.68 -3.23 -17.22
N SER A 205 5.16 -2.08 -17.64
CA SER A 205 5.62 -0.77 -17.18
C SER A 205 5.37 -0.55 -15.69
N THR A 206 6.16 0.33 -15.10
CA THR A 206 6.04 0.68 -13.67
C THR A 206 4.62 1.15 -13.32
N VAL A 207 4.01 2.00 -14.15
CA VAL A 207 2.63 2.46 -13.95
C VAL A 207 1.65 1.29 -13.98
N SER A 208 1.74 0.41 -14.97
CA SER A 208 0.82 -0.73 -15.09
C SER A 208 0.90 -1.65 -13.86
N LYS A 209 2.09 -1.93 -13.36
CA LYS A 209 2.29 -2.73 -12.13
C LYS A 209 1.74 -2.06 -10.88
N ILE A 210 1.93 -0.74 -10.76
CA ILE A 210 1.34 0.03 -9.64
C ILE A 210 -0.19 -0.04 -9.69
N LEU A 211 -0.77 0.16 -10.86
CA LEU A 211 -2.22 0.09 -11.05
C LEU A 211 -2.77 -1.29 -10.68
N ASP A 212 -2.13 -2.35 -11.15
CA ASP A 212 -2.51 -3.74 -10.84
C ASP A 212 -2.40 -4.04 -9.34
N MET A 213 -1.33 -3.60 -8.68
CA MET A 213 -1.19 -3.76 -7.23
C MET A 213 -2.29 -3.06 -6.44
N VAL A 214 -2.67 -1.84 -6.83
CA VAL A 214 -3.72 -1.07 -6.14
C VAL A 214 -5.10 -1.68 -6.41
N GLU A 215 -5.37 -2.13 -7.63
CA GLU A 215 -6.62 -2.78 -8.02
C GLU A 215 -6.79 -4.12 -7.30
N ASN A 216 -5.73 -4.93 -7.25
CA ASN A 216 -5.72 -6.23 -6.60
C ASN A 216 -5.56 -6.17 -5.07
N ALA A 217 -5.18 -5.03 -4.50
CA ALA A 217 -5.06 -4.85 -3.04
C ALA A 217 -6.36 -5.18 -2.29
N SER A 218 -7.51 -5.06 -2.96
CA SER A 218 -8.81 -5.42 -2.38
C SER A 218 -9.07 -6.92 -2.26
N SER A 219 -8.29 -7.76 -2.94
CA SER A 219 -8.50 -9.22 -2.96
C SER A 219 -7.98 -9.91 -1.69
N LYS A 220 -6.93 -9.37 -1.05
CA LYS A 220 -6.32 -9.93 0.16
C LYS A 220 -6.92 -9.29 1.42
N LYS A 221 -8.00 -9.91 1.92
CA LYS A 221 -8.78 -9.41 3.08
C LYS A 221 -8.03 -9.54 4.40
N SER A 222 -8.15 -8.52 5.24
CA SER A 222 -7.64 -8.50 6.62
C SER A 222 -8.37 -9.51 7.54
N LYS A 223 -7.79 -9.79 8.70
CA LYS A 223 -8.45 -10.60 9.74
C LYS A 223 -9.74 -9.93 10.20
N SER A 224 -9.73 -8.60 10.32
CA SER A 224 -10.90 -7.81 10.71
C SER A 224 -12.03 -7.92 9.70
N GLU A 225 -11.74 -7.87 8.38
CA GLU A 225 -12.74 -8.08 7.32
C GLU A 225 -13.29 -9.52 7.31
N ASN A 226 -12.41 -10.50 7.50
CA ASN A 226 -12.80 -11.91 7.59
C ASN A 226 -13.64 -12.17 8.84
N PHE A 227 -13.33 -11.53 9.98
CA PHE A 227 -14.12 -11.60 11.20
C PHE A 227 -15.54 -11.08 10.95
N ILE A 228 -15.71 -9.93 10.32
CA ILE A 228 -17.03 -9.38 10.02
C ILE A 228 -17.85 -10.30 9.11
N SER A 229 -17.21 -10.88 8.09
CA SER A 229 -17.88 -11.84 7.20
C SER A 229 -18.34 -13.10 7.95
N LYS A 230 -17.54 -13.61 8.88
CA LYS A 230 -17.92 -14.72 9.75
C LYS A 230 -18.98 -14.31 10.77
N PHE A 231 -18.83 -13.14 11.39
CA PHE A 231 -19.78 -12.61 12.36
C PHE A 231 -21.17 -12.49 11.74
N ALA A 232 -21.30 -11.87 10.56
CA ALA A 232 -22.58 -11.72 9.88
C ALA A 232 -23.28 -13.08 9.63
N LYS A 233 -22.50 -14.11 9.28
CA LYS A 233 -23.01 -15.47 9.03
C LYS A 233 -23.71 -16.11 10.25
N TYR A 234 -23.25 -15.82 11.47
CA TYR A 234 -23.84 -16.37 12.70
C TYR A 234 -24.83 -15.39 13.36
N TYR A 235 -24.51 -14.10 13.29
CA TYR A 235 -25.30 -13.04 13.90
C TYR A 235 -26.70 -12.94 13.29
N THR A 236 -26.83 -12.94 11.97
CA THR A 236 -28.13 -12.73 11.30
C THR A 236 -29.14 -13.85 11.61
N PRO A 237 -28.80 -15.14 11.53
CA PRO A 237 -29.71 -16.20 11.98
C PRO A 237 -30.09 -16.07 13.47
N ALA A 238 -29.12 -15.77 14.36
CA ALA A 238 -29.38 -15.62 15.78
C ALA A 238 -30.40 -14.51 16.04
N VAL A 239 -30.27 -13.39 15.35
CA VAL A 239 -31.21 -12.27 15.42
C VAL A 239 -32.60 -12.66 14.90
N CYS A 240 -32.69 -13.40 13.79
CA CYS A 240 -33.98 -13.87 13.26
C CYS A 240 -34.70 -14.77 14.25
N TYR A 241 -33.98 -15.71 14.87
CA TYR A 241 -34.57 -16.56 15.93
C TYR A 241 -34.92 -15.77 17.17
N GLY A 242 -34.12 -14.76 17.55
CA GLY A 242 -34.42 -13.85 18.64
C GLY A 242 -35.70 -13.04 18.40
N ALA A 243 -35.86 -12.51 17.19
CA ALA A 243 -37.06 -11.79 16.78
C ALA A 243 -38.29 -12.72 16.78
N LEU A 244 -38.17 -13.93 16.28
CA LEU A 244 -39.25 -14.93 16.32
C LEU A 244 -39.63 -15.27 17.75
N ALA A 245 -38.66 -15.47 18.63
CA ALA A 245 -38.89 -15.70 20.05
C ALA A 245 -39.60 -14.50 20.72
N LEU A 246 -39.19 -13.26 20.38
CA LEU A 246 -39.81 -12.04 20.88
C LEU A 246 -41.27 -11.88 20.39
N ALA A 247 -41.58 -12.33 19.17
CA ALA A 247 -42.94 -12.30 18.62
C ALA A 247 -43.86 -13.33 19.28
N ILE A 248 -43.35 -14.46 19.73
CA ILE A 248 -44.17 -15.63 20.17
C ILE A 248 -44.18 -15.79 21.69
N LEU A 249 -43.01 -15.79 22.35
CA LEU A 249 -42.89 -16.15 23.76
C LEU A 249 -43.64 -15.22 24.70
N PRO A 250 -43.48 -13.87 24.61
CA PRO A 250 -44.17 -12.99 25.53
C PRO A 250 -45.70 -13.04 25.42
N PRO A 251 -46.35 -13.05 24.21
CA PRO A 251 -47.77 -13.25 24.06
C PRO A 251 -48.26 -14.57 24.71
N LEU A 252 -47.50 -15.68 24.51
CA LEU A 252 -47.84 -16.96 25.08
C LEU A 252 -47.76 -16.94 26.64
N VAL A 253 -46.69 -16.35 27.19
CA VAL A 253 -46.53 -16.19 28.64
C VAL A 253 -47.67 -15.35 29.22
N ARG A 254 -48.06 -14.23 28.57
CA ARG A 254 -49.18 -13.41 29.00
C ARG A 254 -50.49 -14.18 28.99
N LEU A 255 -50.75 -14.96 27.95
CA LEU A 255 -51.94 -15.78 27.81
C LEU A 255 -52.01 -16.96 28.81
N LEU A 256 -50.91 -17.74 28.90
CA LEU A 256 -50.91 -19.02 29.62
C LEU A 256 -50.61 -18.90 31.13
N PHE A 257 -49.76 -17.94 31.51
CA PHE A 257 -49.29 -17.82 32.90
C PHE A 257 -49.82 -16.58 33.62
N LEU A 258 -50.10 -15.49 32.89
CA LEU A 258 -50.55 -14.24 33.52
C LEU A 258 -52.05 -14.01 33.35
N GLY A 259 -52.76 -14.78 32.51
CA GLY A 259 -54.19 -14.58 32.23
C GLY A 259 -54.53 -13.24 31.60
N MET A 260 -53.55 -12.56 30.96
CA MET A 260 -53.69 -11.26 30.33
C MET A 260 -53.93 -11.40 28.82
N THR A 261 -54.43 -10.33 28.20
CA THR A 261 -54.53 -10.26 26.73
C THR A 261 -53.16 -10.42 26.08
N PRO A 262 -53.02 -11.29 25.06
CA PRO A 262 -51.71 -11.62 24.48
C PRO A 262 -51.03 -10.49 23.71
N GLU A 263 -51.78 -9.48 23.19
CA GLU A 263 -51.31 -8.32 22.44
C GLU A 263 -50.35 -8.70 21.30
N TRP A 264 -50.72 -9.67 20.47
CA TRP A 264 -49.91 -10.19 19.38
C TRP A 264 -49.36 -9.10 18.44
N GLY A 265 -50.19 -8.10 18.10
CA GLY A 265 -49.81 -7.02 17.20
C GLY A 265 -48.59 -6.24 17.72
N ASP A 266 -48.62 -5.87 19.00
CA ASP A 266 -47.55 -5.08 19.64
C ASP A 266 -46.22 -5.89 19.71
N TRP A 267 -46.31 -7.17 20.07
CA TRP A 267 -45.10 -8.02 20.14
C TRP A 267 -44.54 -8.34 18.79
N VAL A 268 -45.35 -8.56 17.76
CA VAL A 268 -44.90 -8.71 16.38
C VAL A 268 -44.26 -7.41 15.88
N MET A 269 -44.84 -6.24 16.16
CA MET A 269 -44.27 -4.95 15.81
C MET A 269 -42.89 -4.74 16.49
N ARG A 270 -42.75 -5.09 17.77
CA ARG A 270 -41.45 -5.06 18.47
C ARG A 270 -40.45 -6.00 17.84
N ALA A 271 -40.84 -7.20 17.43
CA ALA A 271 -40.01 -8.16 16.74
C ALA A 271 -39.54 -7.64 15.36
N LEU A 272 -40.43 -7.00 14.61
CA LEU A 272 -40.08 -6.36 13.32
C LEU A 272 -39.12 -5.18 13.53
N THR A 273 -39.33 -4.35 14.54
CA THR A 273 -38.42 -3.27 14.93
C THR A 273 -37.06 -3.82 15.32
N PHE A 274 -37.02 -4.91 16.09
CA PHE A 274 -35.80 -5.61 16.47
C PHE A 274 -35.04 -6.13 15.25
N LEU A 275 -35.72 -6.67 14.23
CA LEU A 275 -35.10 -7.10 12.96
C LEU A 275 -34.45 -5.92 12.21
N VAL A 276 -35.14 -4.78 12.13
CA VAL A 276 -34.60 -3.59 11.45
C VAL A 276 -33.35 -3.06 12.13
N ILE A 277 -33.36 -2.95 13.47
CA ILE A 277 -32.19 -2.49 14.25
C ILE A 277 -30.98 -3.42 14.04
N SER A 278 -31.23 -4.68 13.81
CA SER A 278 -30.19 -5.72 13.81
C SER A 278 -29.31 -5.74 12.57
N CYS A 279 -29.62 -4.99 11.50
CA CYS A 279 -28.77 -4.96 10.31
C CYS A 279 -27.33 -4.51 10.64
N PRO A 280 -26.27 -5.29 10.38
CA PRO A 280 -24.89 -4.88 10.67
C PRO A 280 -24.32 -3.94 9.58
N CYS A 281 -25.16 -3.16 8.89
CA CYS A 281 -24.83 -2.37 7.70
C CYS A 281 -23.62 -1.45 7.93
N ALA A 282 -23.59 -0.76 9.07
CA ALA A 282 -22.48 0.15 9.41
C ALA A 282 -21.12 -0.55 9.48
N LEU A 283 -21.07 -1.78 10.01
CA LEU A 283 -19.83 -2.56 10.14
C LEU A 283 -19.38 -3.13 8.80
N VAL A 284 -20.31 -3.73 8.05
CA VAL A 284 -20.03 -4.37 6.76
C VAL A 284 -19.46 -3.38 5.75
N ILE A 285 -19.84 -2.09 5.87
CA ILE A 285 -19.42 -1.05 4.94
C ILE A 285 -18.20 -0.30 5.43
N SER A 286 -18.19 0.15 6.68
CA SER A 286 -17.16 1.07 7.17
C SER A 286 -15.78 0.41 7.32
N ILE A 287 -15.71 -0.90 7.57
CA ILE A 287 -14.44 -1.59 7.78
C ILE A 287 -13.66 -1.74 6.47
N PRO A 288 -14.21 -2.33 5.39
CA PRO A 288 -13.53 -2.34 4.10
C PRO A 288 -13.20 -0.94 3.62
N LEU A 289 -14.11 0.02 3.78
CA LEU A 289 -13.89 1.41 3.39
C LEU A 289 -12.72 2.05 4.15
N SER A 290 -12.55 1.74 5.44
CA SER A 290 -11.41 2.22 6.24
C SER A 290 -10.08 1.68 5.71
N PHE A 291 -10.03 0.40 5.36
CA PHE A 291 -8.84 -0.20 4.76
C PHE A 291 -8.55 0.37 3.38
N PHE A 292 -9.55 0.52 2.51
CA PHE A 292 -9.38 1.18 1.22
C PHE A 292 -8.86 2.62 1.37
N ALA A 293 -9.42 3.37 2.31
CA ALA A 293 -8.95 4.72 2.61
C ALA A 293 -7.51 4.71 3.17
N GLY A 294 -7.16 3.71 3.97
CA GLY A 294 -5.81 3.51 4.50
C GLY A 294 -4.79 3.19 3.41
N ILE A 295 -5.12 2.27 2.49
CA ILE A 295 -4.28 1.92 1.33
C ILE A 295 -4.10 3.15 0.42
N GLY A 296 -5.19 3.87 0.09
CA GLY A 296 -5.11 5.08 -0.70
C GLY A 296 -4.28 6.18 -0.03
N GLY A 297 -4.41 6.34 1.31
CA GLY A 297 -3.58 7.26 2.08
C GLY A 297 -2.10 6.88 2.09
N ALA A 298 -1.78 5.58 2.16
CA ALA A 298 -0.42 5.06 2.09
C ALA A 298 0.18 5.30 0.70
N SER A 299 -0.57 5.01 -0.36
CA SER A 299 -0.15 5.25 -1.75
C SER A 299 0.17 6.73 -2.00
N ASN A 300 -0.66 7.67 -1.51
CA ASN A 300 -0.39 9.12 -1.54
C ASN A 300 0.90 9.54 -0.81
N ALA A 301 1.38 8.71 0.09
CA ALA A 301 2.62 8.93 0.81
C ALA A 301 3.82 8.20 0.16
N GLY A 302 3.65 7.61 -1.03
CA GLY A 302 4.67 6.83 -1.73
C GLY A 302 4.89 5.44 -1.12
N VAL A 303 3.87 4.87 -0.46
CA VAL A 303 3.90 3.54 0.14
C VAL A 303 2.80 2.69 -0.48
N LEU A 304 3.16 1.75 -1.33
CA LEU A 304 2.21 0.82 -1.94
C LEU A 304 2.00 -0.40 -1.03
N VAL A 305 0.75 -0.73 -0.78
CA VAL A 305 0.36 -1.85 0.08
C VAL A 305 -0.49 -2.82 -0.72
N LYS A 306 -0.07 -4.07 -0.86
CA LYS A 306 -0.71 -5.09 -1.69
C LYS A 306 -1.99 -5.72 -1.09
N GLY A 307 -2.42 -5.28 0.08
CA GLY A 307 -3.65 -5.79 0.67
C GLY A 307 -3.96 -5.24 2.06
N SER A 308 -5.23 -5.30 2.46
CA SER A 308 -5.68 -4.85 3.78
C SER A 308 -5.08 -5.68 4.93
N ASN A 309 -4.81 -6.98 4.70
CA ASN A 309 -4.13 -7.85 5.65
C ASN A 309 -2.71 -7.34 5.99
N TYR A 310 -2.01 -6.74 5.03
CA TYR A 310 -0.66 -6.22 5.25
C TYR A 310 -0.67 -4.92 6.07
N LEU A 311 -1.70 -4.05 5.91
CA LEU A 311 -1.88 -2.93 6.84
C LEU A 311 -2.10 -3.41 8.28
N GLU A 312 -2.90 -4.45 8.46
CA GLU A 312 -3.14 -5.02 9.78
C GLU A 312 -1.84 -5.58 10.38
N THR A 313 -1.09 -6.40 9.62
CA THR A 313 0.19 -6.96 10.04
C THR A 313 1.22 -5.87 10.35
N LEU A 314 1.33 -4.85 9.49
CA LEU A 314 2.28 -3.74 9.70
C LEU A 314 1.99 -2.94 10.97
N SER A 315 0.72 -2.80 11.36
CA SER A 315 0.35 -2.11 12.60
C SER A 315 0.84 -2.81 13.86
N GLU A 316 0.95 -4.14 13.81
CA GLU A 316 1.39 -5.02 14.90
C GLU A 316 2.92 -5.24 14.89
N THR A 317 3.64 -4.66 13.92
CA THR A 317 5.09 -4.83 13.77
C THR A 317 5.85 -4.29 14.99
N LYS A 318 6.69 -5.17 15.57
CA LYS A 318 7.55 -4.91 16.72
C LYS A 318 9.02 -5.18 16.44
N TYR A 319 9.32 -6.00 15.43
CA TYR A 319 10.68 -6.33 14.98
C TYR A 319 10.84 -5.82 13.56
N VAL A 320 11.90 -5.08 13.29
CA VAL A 320 12.25 -4.64 11.93
C VAL A 320 13.66 -5.09 11.63
N VAL A 321 13.77 -5.93 10.63
CA VAL A 321 15.03 -6.52 10.15
C VAL A 321 15.37 -5.85 8.82
N PHE A 322 16.60 -5.36 8.71
CA PHE A 322 17.08 -4.67 7.51
C PHE A 322 18.17 -5.49 6.83
N ASP A 323 18.13 -5.57 5.51
CA ASP A 323 19.38 -5.78 4.78
C ASP A 323 20.24 -4.52 4.89
N LYS A 324 21.55 -4.66 4.75
CA LYS A 324 22.46 -3.50 4.77
C LYS A 324 22.49 -2.81 3.40
N THR A 325 22.95 -3.56 2.39
CA THR A 325 23.32 -3.02 1.07
C THR A 325 22.09 -2.68 0.24
N GLY A 326 22.06 -1.48 -0.36
CA GLY A 326 20.88 -1.03 -1.12
C GLY A 326 19.67 -0.65 -0.27
N THR A 327 19.63 -1.03 1.02
CA THR A 327 18.51 -0.79 1.96
C THR A 327 18.83 0.35 2.93
N MET A 328 19.84 0.18 3.77
CA MET A 328 20.31 1.22 4.71
C MET A 328 21.46 2.03 4.12
N THR A 329 22.09 1.50 3.09
CA THR A 329 23.13 2.16 2.30
C THR A 329 22.67 2.34 0.86
N GLN A 330 23.36 3.20 0.11
CA GLN A 330 22.97 3.54 -1.27
C GLN A 330 23.32 2.45 -2.29
N GLY A 331 24.10 1.42 -1.89
CA GLY A 331 24.67 0.44 -2.83
C GLY A 331 25.71 1.06 -3.78
N VAL A 332 26.11 2.30 -3.50
CA VAL A 332 27.10 3.03 -4.27
C VAL A 332 28.39 3.09 -3.45
N PHE A 333 29.40 2.49 -4.03
CA PHE A 333 30.74 2.53 -3.45
C PHE A 333 31.39 3.88 -3.73
N GLU A 334 31.90 4.56 -2.72
CA GLU A 334 32.65 5.80 -2.87
C GLU A 334 33.99 5.71 -2.14
N VAL A 335 34.97 6.43 -2.66
CA VAL A 335 36.26 6.58 -2.00
C VAL A 335 36.07 7.41 -0.73
N SER A 336 36.22 6.76 0.41
CA SER A 336 36.08 7.40 1.75
C SER A 336 37.40 7.95 2.29
N GLY A 337 38.54 7.49 1.76
CA GLY A 337 39.84 8.01 2.16
C GLY A 337 40.98 7.38 1.39
N VAL A 338 42.12 8.05 1.45
CA VAL A 338 43.42 7.55 0.97
C VAL A 338 44.39 7.56 2.16
N HIS A 339 44.95 6.40 2.48
CA HIS A 339 45.77 6.22 3.67
C HIS A 339 47.17 5.69 3.31
N HIS A 340 48.13 6.04 4.14
CA HIS A 340 49.51 5.61 4.02
C HIS A 340 50.12 5.85 2.63
N SER A 341 49.71 6.94 1.96
CA SER A 341 50.21 7.29 0.64
C SER A 341 51.66 7.76 0.71
N SER A 342 52.53 7.16 -0.09
CA SER A 342 53.93 7.57 -0.28
C SER A 342 54.08 8.67 -1.35
N MET A 343 52.97 9.03 -2.01
CA MET A 343 52.91 10.05 -3.06
C MET A 343 51.68 10.98 -2.82
N ASP A 344 51.54 11.99 -3.65
CA ASP A 344 50.39 12.86 -3.62
C ASP A 344 49.08 12.07 -3.82
N THR A 345 48.06 12.37 -3.00
CA THR A 345 46.77 11.69 -2.99
C THR A 345 46.08 11.74 -4.37
N GLU A 346 46.15 12.88 -5.03
CA GLU A 346 45.53 13.09 -6.34
C GLU A 346 46.21 12.20 -7.38
N LYS A 347 47.56 12.08 -7.33
CA LYS A 347 48.32 11.23 -8.23
C LYS A 347 48.08 9.73 -7.96
N LEU A 348 47.87 9.33 -6.71
CA LEU A 348 47.52 7.95 -6.38
C LEU A 348 46.13 7.59 -6.93
N LEU A 349 45.17 8.49 -6.82
CA LEU A 349 43.82 8.34 -7.39
C LEU A 349 43.85 8.32 -8.92
N GLU A 350 44.69 9.15 -9.56
CA GLU A 350 44.93 9.14 -11.02
C GLU A 350 45.43 7.77 -11.49
N TYR A 351 46.44 7.23 -10.84
CA TYR A 351 46.99 5.94 -11.18
C TYR A 351 45.99 4.80 -10.97
N ALA A 352 45.22 4.85 -9.88
CA ALA A 352 44.17 3.87 -9.62
C ALA A 352 43.06 3.93 -10.69
N ALA A 353 42.59 5.12 -11.02
CA ALA A 353 41.53 5.33 -12.03
C ALA A 353 41.98 4.94 -13.45
N LEU A 354 43.25 5.22 -13.82
CA LEU A 354 43.82 4.83 -15.08
C LEU A 354 44.04 3.32 -15.15
N ALA A 355 44.61 2.68 -14.13
CA ALA A 355 44.81 1.21 -14.11
C ALA A 355 43.47 0.47 -14.30
N GLU A 356 42.39 0.98 -13.73
CA GLU A 356 41.06 0.42 -13.78
C GLU A 356 40.19 0.99 -14.93
N CYS A 357 40.76 1.75 -15.90
CA CYS A 357 39.99 2.47 -16.91
C CYS A 357 39.14 1.56 -17.82
N HIS A 358 39.57 0.34 -18.07
CA HIS A 358 38.86 -0.65 -18.89
C HIS A 358 37.91 -1.56 -18.10
N SER A 359 37.97 -1.56 -16.77
CA SER A 359 37.10 -2.39 -15.93
C SER A 359 35.72 -1.76 -15.72
N SER A 360 34.69 -2.60 -15.77
CA SER A 360 33.28 -2.21 -15.45
C SER A 360 32.92 -2.47 -13.99
N HIS A 361 33.88 -2.96 -13.18
CA HIS A 361 33.63 -3.30 -11.77
C HIS A 361 33.16 -2.07 -10.95
N PRO A 362 32.24 -2.20 -9.97
CA PRO A 362 31.78 -1.08 -9.14
C PRO A 362 32.91 -0.29 -8.46
N ILE A 363 33.96 -0.97 -7.99
CA ILE A 363 35.15 -0.35 -7.43
C ILE A 363 35.85 0.56 -8.47
N SER A 364 35.96 0.11 -9.71
CA SER A 364 36.58 0.88 -10.79
C SER A 364 35.80 2.15 -11.11
N LYS A 365 34.45 2.06 -11.10
CA LYS A 365 33.57 3.22 -11.25
C LYS A 365 33.77 4.24 -10.12
N SER A 366 33.94 3.76 -8.88
CA SER A 366 34.19 4.61 -7.72
C SER A 366 35.52 5.35 -7.81
N LEU A 367 36.57 4.66 -8.23
CA LEU A 367 37.90 5.25 -8.42
C LEU A 367 37.89 6.33 -9.52
N LYS A 368 37.24 6.03 -10.66
CA LYS A 368 37.05 6.99 -11.76
C LYS A 368 36.28 8.23 -11.31
N LYS A 369 35.18 8.03 -10.56
CA LYS A 369 34.37 9.12 -10.01
C LYS A 369 35.16 10.00 -9.03
N ALA A 370 35.95 9.38 -8.15
CA ALA A 370 36.75 10.08 -7.15
C ALA A 370 37.88 10.90 -7.79
N TYR A 371 38.47 10.44 -8.89
CA TYR A 371 39.46 11.21 -9.66
C TYR A 371 38.81 12.43 -10.33
N GLY A 372 37.58 12.29 -10.84
CA GLY A 372 36.73 13.42 -11.31
C GLY A 372 37.23 14.17 -12.55
N LYS A 373 38.29 13.72 -13.18
CA LYS A 373 38.87 14.30 -14.40
C LYS A 373 38.75 13.36 -15.58
N PRO A 374 38.72 13.86 -16.84
CA PRO A 374 38.75 13.00 -18.02
C PRO A 374 39.96 12.06 -18.01
N LEU A 375 39.71 10.78 -18.22
CA LEU A 375 40.77 9.76 -18.34
C LEU A 375 41.16 9.61 -19.80
N ASP A 376 42.45 9.54 -20.06
CA ASP A 376 42.99 9.20 -21.38
C ASP A 376 43.47 7.74 -21.39
N PRO A 377 42.67 6.81 -21.99
CA PRO A 377 43.04 5.41 -22.07
C PRO A 377 44.34 5.16 -22.85
N GLY A 378 44.75 6.12 -23.72
CA GLY A 378 46.01 6.01 -24.50
C GLY A 378 47.27 6.05 -23.62
N ARG A 379 47.18 6.50 -22.38
CA ARG A 379 48.25 6.50 -21.39
C ARG A 379 48.49 5.12 -20.73
N VAL A 380 47.57 4.14 -20.97
CA VAL A 380 47.56 2.86 -20.29
C VAL A 380 47.91 1.74 -21.27
N THR A 381 48.88 0.94 -20.90
CA THR A 381 49.34 -0.24 -21.68
C THR A 381 49.50 -1.45 -20.74
N ASP A 382 49.64 -2.64 -21.33
CA ASP A 382 49.91 -3.89 -20.61
C ASP A 382 48.92 -4.15 -19.44
N VAL A 383 47.61 -3.94 -19.69
CA VAL A 383 46.56 -4.18 -18.68
C VAL A 383 46.33 -5.68 -18.52
N GLU A 384 46.52 -6.19 -17.31
CA GLU A 384 46.23 -7.56 -16.93
C GLU A 384 45.30 -7.60 -15.72
N GLU A 385 44.09 -8.11 -15.92
CA GLU A 385 43.13 -8.32 -14.85
C GLU A 385 43.32 -9.69 -14.22
N ILE A 386 43.62 -9.72 -12.92
CA ILE A 386 43.82 -10.93 -12.14
C ILE A 386 42.54 -11.20 -11.34
N SER A 387 41.71 -12.10 -11.84
CA SER A 387 40.39 -12.41 -11.30
C SER A 387 40.40 -12.61 -9.78
N GLY A 388 39.55 -11.88 -9.07
CA GLY A 388 39.44 -11.90 -7.61
C GLY A 388 40.61 -11.28 -6.84
N ASN A 389 41.59 -10.65 -7.51
CA ASN A 389 42.73 -10.01 -6.85
C ASN A 389 42.89 -8.53 -7.19
N GLY A 390 42.67 -8.13 -8.43
CA GLY A 390 42.82 -6.75 -8.89
C GLY A 390 43.42 -6.64 -10.29
N VAL A 391 43.98 -5.50 -10.63
CA VAL A 391 44.51 -5.15 -11.96
C VAL A 391 45.96 -4.71 -11.85
N THR A 392 46.78 -5.12 -12.84
CA THR A 392 48.09 -4.53 -13.09
C THR A 392 48.10 -3.86 -14.47
N ALA A 393 48.74 -2.71 -14.58
CA ALA A 393 48.84 -1.96 -15.82
C ALA A 393 50.12 -1.13 -15.86
N LYS A 394 50.50 -0.67 -17.04
CA LYS A 394 51.52 0.39 -17.19
C LYS A 394 50.82 1.72 -17.51
N VAL A 395 50.99 2.69 -16.64
CA VAL A 395 50.50 4.05 -16.81
C VAL A 395 51.67 4.99 -17.07
N ASP A 396 51.72 5.63 -18.22
CA ASP A 396 52.85 6.45 -18.65
C ASP A 396 54.22 5.73 -18.56
N GLY A 397 54.24 4.40 -18.81
CA GLY A 397 55.43 3.56 -18.68
C GLY A 397 55.75 3.10 -17.26
N VAL A 398 55.05 3.58 -16.24
CA VAL A 398 55.20 3.20 -14.82
C VAL A 398 54.31 1.99 -14.53
N ARG A 399 54.84 0.97 -13.88
CA ARG A 399 54.06 -0.22 -13.51
C ARG A 399 53.20 0.06 -12.29
N VAL A 400 51.90 -0.03 -12.45
CA VAL A 400 50.91 0.22 -11.42
C VAL A 400 50.12 -1.06 -11.15
N ALA A 401 49.90 -1.39 -9.88
CA ALA A 401 49.01 -2.47 -9.46
C ALA A 401 48.00 -1.93 -8.46
N ALA A 402 46.71 -2.24 -8.69
CA ALA A 402 45.59 -1.90 -7.83
C ALA A 402 44.81 -3.16 -7.48
N GLY A 403 44.64 -3.48 -6.17
CA GLY A 403 43.93 -4.69 -5.78
C GLY A 403 43.97 -4.99 -4.29
N ASN A 404 43.59 -6.22 -3.94
CA ASN A 404 43.59 -6.67 -2.55
C ASN A 404 44.96 -7.10 -2.05
N SER A 405 45.07 -7.45 -0.75
CA SER A 405 46.32 -7.92 -0.14
C SER A 405 46.92 -9.13 -0.83
N LYS A 406 46.10 -10.03 -1.42
CA LYS A 406 46.58 -11.20 -2.16
C LYS A 406 47.29 -10.82 -3.45
N LEU A 407 46.89 -9.73 -4.09
CA LEU A 407 47.61 -9.20 -5.24
C LEU A 407 49.01 -8.67 -4.83
N MET A 408 49.04 -7.94 -3.72
CA MET A 408 50.32 -7.41 -3.20
C MET A 408 51.29 -8.54 -2.82
N GLU A 409 50.80 -9.58 -2.16
CA GLU A 409 51.57 -10.77 -1.83
C GLU A 409 52.15 -11.47 -3.10
N LYS A 410 51.31 -11.64 -4.14
CA LYS A 410 51.76 -12.21 -5.43
C LYS A 410 52.87 -11.38 -6.11
N LEU A 411 52.83 -10.06 -5.89
CA LEU A 411 53.85 -9.16 -6.46
C LEU A 411 55.08 -8.98 -5.55
N GLY A 412 55.08 -9.63 -4.38
CA GLY A 412 56.17 -9.51 -3.38
C GLY A 412 56.23 -8.11 -2.74
N VAL A 413 55.09 -7.43 -2.62
CA VAL A 413 54.98 -6.10 -2.05
C VAL A 413 54.33 -6.21 -0.66
N ASP A 414 55.05 -5.81 0.38
CA ASP A 414 54.51 -5.75 1.76
C ASP A 414 53.49 -4.65 1.85
N CYS A 415 52.25 -4.98 2.16
CA CYS A 415 51.16 -4.02 2.34
C CYS A 415 50.94 -3.67 3.82
N MET A 416 50.57 -2.43 4.10
CA MET A 416 50.21 -2.02 5.44
C MET A 416 48.77 -2.45 5.74
N GLU A 417 48.52 -2.98 6.95
CA GLU A 417 47.20 -3.29 7.43
C GLU A 417 46.36 -2.01 7.58
N CYS A 418 45.13 -2.04 7.08
CA CYS A 418 44.19 -0.98 7.23
C CYS A 418 43.15 -1.36 8.31
N HIS A 419 43.09 -0.56 9.38
CA HIS A 419 42.10 -0.75 10.44
C HIS A 419 40.78 0.02 10.19
N SER A 420 40.71 0.76 9.08
CA SER A 420 39.50 1.46 8.69
C SER A 420 38.51 0.52 8.01
N VAL A 421 37.24 0.76 8.20
CA VAL A 421 36.16 -0.07 7.70
C VAL A 421 35.84 0.26 6.24
N GLY A 422 35.88 -0.74 5.38
CA GLY A 422 35.60 -0.63 3.95
C GLY A 422 36.38 -1.64 3.12
N THR A 423 36.20 -1.58 1.80
CA THR A 423 37.01 -2.33 0.86
C THR A 423 38.31 -1.59 0.64
N VAL A 424 39.43 -2.25 0.96
CA VAL A 424 40.74 -1.66 0.81
C VAL A 424 41.28 -2.04 -0.57
N VAL A 425 41.63 -1.04 -1.37
CA VAL A 425 42.36 -1.18 -2.62
C VAL A 425 43.82 -0.76 -2.37
N HIS A 426 44.69 -1.73 -2.23
CA HIS A 426 46.13 -1.48 -2.11
C HIS A 426 46.72 -1.08 -3.45
N MET A 427 47.62 -0.13 -3.43
CA MET A 427 48.32 0.38 -4.61
C MET A 427 49.82 0.10 -4.53
N ALA A 428 50.36 -0.44 -5.60
CA ALA A 428 51.83 -0.55 -5.75
C ALA A 428 52.25 0.15 -7.05
N VAL A 429 53.34 0.89 -6.99
CA VAL A 429 53.94 1.63 -8.11
C VAL A 429 55.39 1.22 -8.22
N ASP A 430 55.81 0.75 -9.42
CA ASP A 430 57.17 0.19 -9.69
C ASP A 430 57.64 -0.82 -8.63
N GLY A 431 56.73 -1.72 -8.22
CA GLY A 431 57.03 -2.78 -7.27
C GLY A 431 57.18 -2.32 -5.81
N LYS A 432 56.85 -1.08 -5.49
CA LYS A 432 56.86 -0.53 -4.13
C LYS A 432 55.44 -0.20 -3.68
N TYR A 433 55.14 -0.44 -2.42
CA TYR A 433 53.85 -0.04 -1.84
C TYR A 433 53.68 1.46 -1.90
N ALA A 434 52.60 1.92 -2.50
CA ALA A 434 52.31 3.34 -2.71
C ALA A 434 51.22 3.90 -1.76
N GLY A 435 50.47 3.03 -1.12
CA GLY A 435 49.38 3.39 -0.23
C GLY A 435 48.13 2.54 -0.45
N HIS A 436 47.03 2.88 0.17
CA HIS A 436 45.75 2.24 -0.11
C HIS A 436 44.60 3.23 -0.14
N ILE A 437 43.62 2.88 -0.95
CA ILE A 437 42.36 3.64 -1.13
C ILE A 437 41.26 2.86 -0.41
N LEU A 438 40.56 3.54 0.49
CA LEU A 438 39.43 2.96 1.20
C LEU A 438 38.14 3.31 0.45
N ILE A 439 37.38 2.29 0.16
CA ILE A 439 36.10 2.41 -0.52
C ILE A 439 35.01 1.87 0.41
N SER A 440 34.00 2.69 0.68
CA SER A 440 32.88 2.32 1.52
C SER A 440 31.55 2.60 0.86
N ASP A 441 30.55 1.80 1.23
CA ASP A 441 29.18 2.03 0.82
C ASP A 441 28.58 3.18 1.66
N GLN A 442 27.95 4.13 1.02
CA GLN A 442 27.41 5.33 1.68
C GLN A 442 26.09 5.02 2.38
N ILE A 443 25.97 5.44 3.64
CA ILE A 443 24.70 5.37 4.38
C ILE A 443 23.67 6.29 3.71
N LYS A 444 22.44 5.82 3.53
CA LYS A 444 21.36 6.62 2.95
C LYS A 444 21.05 7.84 3.81
N PRO A 445 20.70 8.97 3.19
CA PRO A 445 20.10 10.09 3.90
C PRO A 445 18.92 9.60 4.76
N HIS A 446 18.72 10.19 5.92
CA HIS A 446 17.67 9.85 6.88
C HIS A 446 17.68 8.42 7.47
N ALA A 447 18.64 7.54 7.15
CA ALA A 447 18.69 6.18 7.70
C ALA A 447 18.74 6.16 9.24
N LYS A 448 19.58 7.01 9.84
CA LYS A 448 19.67 7.18 11.31
C LYS A 448 18.37 7.71 11.91
N GLU A 449 17.75 8.70 11.25
CA GLU A 449 16.47 9.28 11.65
C GLU A 449 15.35 8.25 11.56
N ALA A 450 15.38 7.38 10.53
CA ALA A 450 14.42 6.31 10.34
C ALA A 450 14.46 5.30 11.51
N ILE A 451 15.65 4.86 11.95
CA ILE A 451 15.80 3.98 13.12
C ILE A 451 15.25 4.65 14.39
N ALA A 452 15.58 5.92 14.62
CA ALA A 452 15.04 6.67 15.75
C ALA A 452 13.51 6.82 15.68
N ALA A 453 12.95 7.07 14.50
CA ALA A 453 11.51 7.18 14.29
C ALA A 453 10.79 5.83 14.50
N LEU A 454 11.39 4.71 14.10
CA LEU A 454 10.85 3.37 14.34
C LEU A 454 10.79 3.05 15.83
N LYS A 455 11.84 3.37 16.59
CA LYS A 455 11.84 3.21 18.06
C LYS A 455 10.77 4.08 18.72
N LYS A 456 10.58 5.33 18.28
CA LYS A 456 9.47 6.20 18.72
C LYS A 456 8.10 5.63 18.35
N CYS A 457 7.98 4.93 17.24
CA CYS A 457 6.76 4.22 16.88
C CYS A 457 6.52 2.94 17.73
N GLY A 458 7.39 2.61 18.67
CA GLY A 458 7.25 1.44 19.55
C GLY A 458 7.61 0.13 18.86
N VAL A 459 8.54 0.17 17.91
CA VAL A 459 9.32 -1.00 17.47
C VAL A 459 10.21 -1.40 18.64
N LYS A 460 10.21 -2.67 19.00
CA LYS A 460 10.97 -3.17 20.17
C LYS A 460 12.43 -3.40 19.83
N LYS A 461 12.69 -3.89 18.61
CA LYS A 461 14.04 -4.30 18.20
C LYS A 461 14.25 -4.01 16.72
N THR A 462 15.37 -3.39 16.42
CA THR A 462 15.88 -3.18 15.06
C THR A 462 17.11 -4.05 14.85
N ILE A 463 17.16 -4.77 13.73
CA ILE A 463 18.17 -5.80 13.47
C ILE A 463 18.72 -5.57 12.07
N MET A 464 20.01 -5.74 11.86
CA MET A 464 20.65 -5.68 10.55
C MET A 464 21.25 -7.02 10.18
N LEU A 465 20.96 -7.51 8.97
CA LEU A 465 21.59 -8.70 8.38
C LEU A 465 22.48 -8.27 7.24
N THR A 466 23.70 -8.82 7.16
CA THR A 466 24.65 -8.49 6.09
C THR A 466 25.63 -9.61 5.84
N GLY A 467 26.13 -9.73 4.58
CA GLY A 467 27.25 -10.57 4.22
C GLY A 467 28.63 -9.97 4.52
N ASP A 468 28.68 -8.72 5.00
CA ASP A 468 29.94 -8.03 5.28
C ASP A 468 30.67 -8.61 6.48
N ARG A 469 31.95 -8.26 6.59
CA ARG A 469 32.78 -8.57 7.77
C ARG A 469 32.22 -7.93 9.03
N ARG A 470 32.44 -8.59 10.14
CA ARG A 470 31.89 -8.25 11.46
C ARG A 470 32.18 -6.81 11.88
N GLU A 471 33.41 -6.33 11.67
CA GLU A 471 33.82 -4.98 12.06
C GLU A 471 33.06 -3.90 11.28
N ALA A 472 32.92 -4.11 9.94
CA ALA A 472 32.18 -3.20 9.06
C ALA A 472 30.69 -3.13 9.42
N ALA A 473 30.10 -4.28 9.63
CA ALA A 473 28.69 -4.40 9.99
C ALA A 473 28.42 -3.72 11.35
N ARG A 474 29.29 -3.92 12.33
CA ARG A 474 29.16 -3.34 13.66
C ARG A 474 29.26 -1.82 13.62
N GLN A 475 30.21 -1.24 12.89
CA GLN A 475 30.37 0.20 12.78
C GLN A 475 29.12 0.85 12.19
N VAL A 476 28.56 0.32 11.11
CA VAL A 476 27.33 0.83 10.49
C VAL A 476 26.15 0.72 11.47
N ALA A 477 26.03 -0.40 12.18
CA ALA A 477 24.96 -0.59 13.16
C ALA A 477 25.04 0.41 14.33
N GLU A 478 26.25 0.67 14.85
CA GLU A 478 26.49 1.65 15.91
C GLU A 478 26.18 3.08 15.44
N GLU A 479 26.58 3.45 14.23
CA GLU A 479 26.31 4.77 13.64
C GLU A 479 24.82 5.01 13.43
N LEU A 480 24.07 4.01 12.96
CA LEU A 480 22.64 4.08 12.77
C LEU A 480 21.84 3.92 14.07
N GLY A 481 22.44 3.38 15.12
CA GLY A 481 21.76 3.06 16.37
C GLY A 481 20.86 1.83 16.30
N ILE A 482 21.24 0.83 15.49
CA ILE A 482 20.57 -0.47 15.37
C ILE A 482 20.89 -1.34 16.58
N ASP A 483 19.91 -2.12 17.07
CA ASP A 483 20.03 -2.83 18.35
C ASP A 483 20.84 -4.13 18.23
N GLU A 484 20.76 -4.81 17.09
CA GLU A 484 21.44 -6.09 16.85
C GLU A 484 21.93 -6.19 15.40
N VAL A 485 23.09 -6.84 15.20
CA VAL A 485 23.65 -7.05 13.87
C VAL A 485 24.18 -8.49 13.73
N HIS A 486 23.84 -9.11 12.59
CA HIS A 486 24.39 -10.38 12.16
C HIS A 486 25.16 -10.18 10.87
N SER A 487 26.41 -10.55 10.87
CA SER A 487 27.40 -10.35 9.79
C SER A 487 27.85 -11.66 9.19
N GLU A 488 28.55 -11.59 8.06
CA GLU A 488 29.15 -12.74 7.36
C GLU A 488 28.12 -13.81 6.92
N LEU A 489 26.87 -13.36 6.65
CA LEU A 489 25.76 -14.22 6.28
C LEU A 489 25.74 -14.48 4.77
N LEU A 490 25.58 -15.74 4.39
CA LEU A 490 25.18 -16.12 3.05
C LEU A 490 23.66 -15.92 2.87
N PRO A 491 23.14 -15.86 1.62
CA PRO A 491 21.69 -15.67 1.39
C PRO A 491 20.80 -16.67 2.14
N GLY A 492 21.20 -17.94 2.22
CA GLY A 492 20.49 -18.97 2.99
C GLY A 492 20.50 -18.73 4.50
N ASP A 493 21.63 -18.20 5.03
CA ASP A 493 21.77 -17.90 6.47
C ASP A 493 20.86 -16.73 6.88
N LYS A 494 20.62 -15.74 5.99
CA LYS A 494 19.66 -14.66 6.23
C LYS A 494 18.26 -15.21 6.46
N VAL A 495 17.82 -16.18 5.65
CA VAL A 495 16.51 -16.83 5.81
C VAL A 495 16.43 -17.55 7.16
N ALA A 496 17.45 -18.38 7.48
CA ALA A 496 17.49 -19.11 8.75
C ALA A 496 17.49 -18.17 9.97
N GLN A 497 18.18 -17.02 9.87
CA GLN A 497 18.18 -16.02 10.94
C GLN A 497 16.81 -15.36 11.11
N VAL A 498 16.10 -15.04 10.03
CA VAL A 498 14.73 -14.52 10.09
C VAL A 498 13.77 -15.56 10.68
N GLU A 499 13.89 -16.84 10.30
CA GLU A 499 13.09 -17.91 10.90
C GLU A 499 13.31 -18.04 12.41
N LYS A 500 14.54 -17.97 12.86
CA LYS A 500 14.86 -17.95 14.29
C LYS A 500 14.19 -16.78 15.02
N LEU A 501 14.25 -15.57 14.44
CA LEU A 501 13.59 -14.39 15.01
C LEU A 501 12.06 -14.50 15.00
N LEU A 502 11.49 -15.19 14.00
CA LEU A 502 10.05 -15.48 13.95
C LEU A 502 9.61 -16.44 15.07
N ASP A 503 10.47 -17.38 15.45
CA ASP A 503 10.21 -18.32 16.56
C ASP A 503 10.39 -17.67 17.95
N GLU A 504 11.32 -16.72 18.07
CA GLU A 504 11.61 -16.00 19.32
C GLU A 504 10.57 -14.92 19.67
N LYS A 505 9.87 -14.35 18.68
CA LYS A 505 8.90 -13.28 18.90
C LYS A 505 7.62 -13.77 19.57
N GLY A 506 6.90 -12.88 20.28
CA GLY A 506 5.58 -13.17 20.84
C GLY A 506 4.52 -13.41 19.75
N GLU A 507 3.51 -14.25 20.03
CA GLU A 507 2.44 -14.61 19.07
C GLU A 507 1.73 -13.40 18.41
N LYS A 508 1.55 -12.31 19.17
CA LYS A 508 0.90 -11.07 18.70
C LYS A 508 1.87 -10.06 18.09
N GLU A 509 3.16 -10.37 18.06
CA GLU A 509 4.19 -9.49 17.54
C GLU A 509 4.52 -9.88 16.11
N LYS A 510 4.74 -8.89 15.26
CA LYS A 510 5.06 -9.09 13.86
C LYS A 510 6.46 -8.61 13.53
N LEU A 511 7.10 -9.34 12.61
CA LEU A 511 8.41 -9.06 12.08
C LEU A 511 8.30 -8.57 10.65
N ALA A 512 8.83 -7.37 10.39
CA ALA A 512 9.01 -6.84 9.05
C ALA A 512 10.45 -7.06 8.59
N PHE A 513 10.66 -7.55 7.38
CA PHE A 513 11.94 -7.56 6.72
C PHE A 513 11.97 -6.48 5.64
N VAL A 514 13.05 -5.70 5.60
CA VAL A 514 13.24 -4.60 4.65
C VAL A 514 14.47 -4.90 3.81
N GLY A 515 14.32 -4.94 2.49
CA GLY A 515 15.39 -5.25 1.55
C GLY A 515 15.21 -4.53 0.20
N ASP A 516 16.20 -4.62 -0.67
CA ASP A 516 16.15 -4.09 -2.05
C ASP A 516 15.42 -5.03 -3.03
N GLY A 517 15.19 -6.26 -2.61
CA GLY A 517 14.37 -7.26 -3.28
C GLY A 517 15.04 -8.10 -4.36
N ILE A 518 16.19 -7.74 -4.89
CA ILE A 518 16.85 -8.51 -5.94
C ILE A 518 17.44 -9.81 -5.36
N ASN A 519 18.20 -9.69 -4.28
CA ASN A 519 18.85 -10.82 -3.61
C ASN A 519 18.05 -11.35 -2.42
N ASP A 520 17.12 -10.56 -1.89
CA ASP A 520 16.42 -10.83 -0.64
C ASP A 520 14.99 -11.35 -0.83
N ALA A 521 14.55 -11.63 -2.07
CA ALA A 521 13.21 -12.15 -2.37
C ALA A 521 12.78 -13.35 -1.50
N PRO A 522 13.66 -14.35 -1.23
CA PRO A 522 13.30 -15.45 -0.32
C PRO A 522 13.08 -15.00 1.11
N VAL A 523 13.83 -14.01 1.60
CA VAL A 523 13.72 -13.47 2.96
C VAL A 523 12.48 -12.60 3.09
N LEU A 524 12.20 -11.73 2.08
CA LEU A 524 10.99 -10.91 2.00
C LEU A 524 9.72 -11.76 2.10
N SER A 525 9.68 -12.88 1.36
CA SER A 525 8.54 -13.79 1.34
C SER A 525 8.39 -14.59 2.64
N ARG A 526 9.47 -14.76 3.42
CA ARG A 526 9.47 -15.57 4.64
C ARG A 526 9.06 -14.79 5.88
N ALA A 527 9.31 -13.49 5.92
CA ALA A 527 8.91 -12.61 7.02
C ALA A 527 7.39 -12.56 7.22
N ASP A 528 6.89 -12.07 8.37
CA ASP A 528 5.46 -11.77 8.51
C ASP A 528 5.00 -10.70 7.53
N ILE A 529 5.90 -9.79 7.15
CA ILE A 529 5.69 -8.77 6.14
C ILE A 529 7.00 -8.39 5.48
N GLY A 530 7.05 -8.46 4.16
CA GLY A 530 8.17 -8.04 3.33
C GLY A 530 7.98 -6.60 2.83
N ILE A 531 9.00 -5.77 3.01
CA ILE A 531 9.02 -4.37 2.56
C ILE A 531 10.17 -4.20 1.58
N ALA A 532 9.86 -3.88 0.31
CA ALA A 532 10.88 -3.56 -0.68
C ALA A 532 11.14 -2.05 -0.73
N MET A 533 12.41 -1.68 -0.82
CA MET A 533 12.87 -0.29 -0.95
C MET A 533 13.29 0.02 -2.38
N GLY A 534 13.04 1.27 -2.83
CA GLY A 534 13.55 1.75 -4.12
C GLY A 534 13.06 0.97 -5.33
N ALA A 535 11.92 0.34 -5.24
CA ALA A 535 11.45 -0.67 -6.17
C ALA A 535 11.07 -0.16 -7.58
N LEU A 536 11.27 1.11 -7.87
CA LEU A 536 10.98 1.68 -9.20
C LEU A 536 11.82 1.07 -10.34
N GLY A 537 12.83 0.23 -10.01
CA GLY A 537 13.69 -0.44 -10.99
C GLY A 537 13.75 -1.96 -10.87
N SER A 538 13.20 -2.59 -9.82
CA SER A 538 13.31 -4.04 -9.59
C SER A 538 11.95 -4.74 -9.59
N ASP A 539 11.63 -5.40 -10.70
CA ASP A 539 10.40 -6.18 -10.85
C ASP A 539 10.33 -7.34 -9.84
N ALA A 540 11.47 -7.99 -9.58
CA ALA A 540 11.55 -9.07 -8.60
C ALA A 540 11.24 -8.60 -7.17
N ALA A 541 11.67 -7.38 -6.80
CA ALA A 541 11.37 -6.78 -5.53
C ALA A 541 9.87 -6.48 -5.38
N ILE A 542 9.31 -5.88 -6.43
CA ILE A 542 7.87 -5.57 -6.48
C ILE A 542 7.06 -6.85 -6.31
N GLU A 543 7.44 -7.95 -6.96
CA GLU A 543 6.68 -9.20 -6.89
C GLU A 543 6.78 -9.88 -5.52
N ALA A 544 7.96 -9.93 -4.92
CA ALA A 544 8.23 -10.64 -3.67
C ALA A 544 7.72 -9.93 -2.41
N ALA A 545 7.68 -8.59 -2.41
CA ALA A 545 7.31 -7.81 -1.25
C ALA A 545 5.78 -7.65 -1.09
N ASP A 546 5.33 -7.46 0.15
CA ASP A 546 3.94 -7.15 0.51
C ASP A 546 3.67 -5.63 0.52
N ILE A 547 4.72 -4.87 0.80
CA ILE A 547 4.75 -3.41 0.78
C ILE A 547 5.92 -2.95 -0.07
N VAL A 548 5.71 -1.93 -0.88
CA VAL A 548 6.73 -1.35 -1.73
C VAL A 548 6.85 0.13 -1.42
N LEU A 549 8.05 0.58 -1.07
CA LEU A 549 8.38 1.99 -0.94
C LEU A 549 8.81 2.50 -2.31
N MET A 550 8.12 3.53 -2.81
CA MET A 550 8.29 4.04 -4.18
C MET A 550 9.60 4.81 -4.36
N ASP A 551 10.16 5.30 -3.27
CA ASP A 551 11.46 5.95 -3.20
C ASP A 551 12.41 5.20 -2.26
N ASP A 552 13.63 5.67 -2.22
CA ASP A 552 14.71 5.07 -1.44
C ASP A 552 14.85 5.63 -0.01
N ASP A 553 13.81 6.33 0.52
CA ASP A 553 13.86 6.93 1.85
C ASP A 553 13.41 5.97 2.96
N PRO A 554 14.34 5.48 3.82
CA PRO A 554 14.01 4.58 4.92
C PRO A 554 13.02 5.17 5.94
N LEU A 555 12.90 6.50 6.01
CA LEU A 555 11.99 7.19 6.94
C LEU A 555 10.52 6.84 6.67
N LYS A 556 10.19 6.47 5.42
CA LYS A 556 8.85 6.06 5.02
C LYS A 556 8.36 4.77 5.68
N ILE A 557 9.26 3.90 6.15
CA ILE A 557 8.89 2.70 6.91
C ILE A 557 8.14 3.11 8.19
N SER A 558 8.68 4.08 8.93
CA SER A 558 8.04 4.60 10.14
C SER A 558 6.68 5.25 9.84
N LYS A 559 6.58 5.94 8.70
CA LYS A 559 5.35 6.57 8.22
C LYS A 559 4.30 5.51 7.84
N ALA A 560 4.70 4.45 7.16
CA ALA A 560 3.85 3.31 6.82
C ALA A 560 3.24 2.65 8.08
N ILE A 561 4.05 2.41 9.11
CA ILE A 561 3.58 1.87 10.40
C ILE A 561 2.56 2.81 11.06
N ARG A 562 2.80 4.13 11.05
CA ARG A 562 1.85 5.11 11.62
C ARG A 562 0.54 5.17 10.86
N ILE A 563 0.59 5.10 9.53
CA ILE A 563 -0.61 5.04 8.67
C ILE A 563 -1.42 3.79 8.99
N SER A 564 -0.77 2.63 9.07
CA SER A 564 -1.41 1.36 9.39
C SER A 564 -2.09 1.39 10.76
N ARG A 565 -1.43 1.90 11.79
CA ARG A 565 -2.00 2.04 13.13
C ARG A 565 -3.16 3.02 13.18
N LYS A 566 -3.10 4.12 12.43
CA LYS A 566 -4.22 5.06 12.30
C LYS A 566 -5.41 4.40 11.63
N CYS A 567 -5.19 3.66 10.55
CA CYS A 567 -6.22 2.91 9.84
C CYS A 567 -6.92 1.92 10.78
N LEU A 568 -6.16 1.09 11.50
CA LEU A 568 -6.73 0.13 12.45
C LEU A 568 -7.47 0.80 13.61
N ARG A 569 -6.95 1.91 14.14
CA ARG A 569 -7.66 2.67 15.16
C ARG A 569 -9.04 3.09 14.67
N ILE A 570 -9.16 3.63 13.47
CA ILE A 570 -10.43 4.01 12.85
C ILE A 570 -11.35 2.79 12.66
N VAL A 571 -10.81 1.65 12.26
CA VAL A 571 -11.56 0.38 12.16
C VAL A 571 -12.16 0.01 13.52
N TYR A 572 -11.36 0.00 14.59
CA TYR A 572 -11.84 -0.33 15.94
C TYR A 572 -12.80 0.72 16.50
N GLU A 573 -12.56 2.02 16.24
CA GLU A 573 -13.52 3.09 16.58
C GLU A 573 -14.89 2.80 15.98
N ASN A 574 -14.95 2.45 14.69
CA ASN A 574 -16.17 2.11 13.99
C ASN A 574 -16.83 0.84 14.55
N ILE A 575 -16.04 -0.20 14.86
CA ILE A 575 -16.56 -1.45 15.43
C ILE A 575 -17.22 -1.20 16.78
N TYR A 576 -16.51 -0.59 17.72
CA TYR A 576 -17.03 -0.37 19.08
C TYR A 576 -18.21 0.60 19.08
N PHE A 577 -18.16 1.68 18.28
CA PHE A 577 -19.23 2.62 18.16
C PHE A 577 -20.50 1.97 17.60
N ALA A 578 -20.38 1.26 16.46
CA ALA A 578 -21.53 0.63 15.82
C ALA A 578 -22.15 -0.48 16.69
N ILE A 579 -21.34 -1.33 17.32
CA ILE A 579 -21.85 -2.38 18.23
C ILE A 579 -22.51 -1.74 19.46
N GLY A 580 -21.89 -0.74 20.07
CA GLY A 580 -22.42 -0.09 21.28
C GLY A 580 -23.78 0.54 21.03
N VAL A 581 -23.92 1.32 19.97
CA VAL A 581 -25.24 1.94 19.63
C VAL A 581 -26.26 0.86 19.30
N LYS A 582 -25.88 -0.20 18.56
CA LYS A 582 -26.80 -1.28 18.23
C LYS A 582 -27.33 -2.03 19.46
N VAL A 583 -26.45 -2.37 20.39
CA VAL A 583 -26.88 -3.04 21.65
C VAL A 583 -27.89 -2.19 22.41
N ILE A 584 -27.64 -0.88 22.53
CA ILE A 584 -28.57 0.05 23.18
C ILE A 584 -29.92 0.08 22.43
N CYS A 585 -29.89 0.22 21.11
CA CYS A 585 -31.11 0.28 20.30
C CYS A 585 -31.89 -1.05 20.34
N LEU A 586 -31.23 -2.20 20.35
CA LEU A 586 -31.87 -3.51 20.48
C LEU A 586 -32.60 -3.67 21.83
N ILE A 587 -31.98 -3.24 22.93
CA ILE A 587 -32.59 -3.24 24.27
C ILE A 587 -33.81 -2.34 24.28
N LEU A 588 -33.69 -1.11 23.77
CA LEU A 588 -34.82 -0.14 23.72
C LEU A 588 -35.95 -0.66 22.82
N GLY A 589 -35.63 -1.31 21.69
CA GLY A 589 -36.62 -1.93 20.80
C GLY A 589 -37.35 -3.09 21.45
N ALA A 590 -36.64 -3.99 22.13
CA ALA A 590 -37.23 -5.13 22.85
C ALA A 590 -38.15 -4.67 24.00
N LEU A 591 -37.78 -3.59 24.68
CA LEU A 591 -38.59 -2.97 25.71
C LEU A 591 -39.83 -2.21 25.16
N GLY A 592 -39.91 -2.00 23.84
CA GLY A 592 -40.98 -1.24 23.19
C GLY A 592 -40.89 0.29 23.35
N ILE A 593 -39.73 0.79 23.78
CA ILE A 593 -39.44 2.22 23.93
C ILE A 593 -39.08 2.85 22.57
N ALA A 594 -38.25 2.15 21.76
CA ALA A 594 -37.90 2.59 20.43
C ALA A 594 -38.97 2.14 19.43
N ASN A 595 -39.45 3.07 18.64
CA ASN A 595 -40.29 2.78 17.47
C ASN A 595 -39.43 2.51 16.23
N MET A 596 -40.06 2.04 15.16
CA MET A 596 -39.35 1.66 13.91
C MET A 596 -38.65 2.85 13.25
N TRP A 597 -39.20 4.09 13.35
CA TRP A 597 -38.57 5.31 12.85
C TRP A 597 -37.24 5.61 13.56
N ALA A 598 -37.24 5.54 14.89
CA ALA A 598 -36.04 5.75 15.69
C ALA A 598 -34.98 4.68 15.39
N ALA A 599 -35.41 3.43 15.20
CA ALA A 599 -34.57 2.31 14.85
C ALA A 599 -33.79 2.54 13.54
N ILE A 600 -34.51 2.95 12.49
CA ILE A 600 -33.89 3.17 11.17
C ILE A 600 -33.01 4.41 11.18
N PHE A 601 -33.50 5.50 11.81
CA PHE A 601 -32.71 6.72 11.93
C PHE A 601 -31.39 6.46 12.65
N ALA A 602 -31.40 5.65 13.71
CA ALA A 602 -30.20 5.24 14.41
C ALA A 602 -29.28 4.40 13.50
N ASP A 603 -29.80 3.41 12.75
CA ASP A 603 -28.99 2.54 11.88
C ASP A 603 -28.34 3.32 10.74
N VAL A 604 -29.10 4.13 10.02
CA VAL A 604 -28.58 4.98 8.93
C VAL A 604 -27.65 6.06 9.47
N GLY A 605 -27.95 6.66 10.62
CA GLY A 605 -27.09 7.65 11.27
C GLY A 605 -25.74 7.07 11.69
N VAL A 606 -25.75 5.90 12.32
CA VAL A 606 -24.52 5.18 12.69
C VAL A 606 -23.68 4.84 11.47
N MET A 607 -24.31 4.37 10.39
CA MET A 607 -23.63 4.07 9.13
C MET A 607 -22.98 5.33 8.54
N ILE A 608 -23.66 6.44 8.48
CA ILE A 608 -23.11 7.70 7.95
C ILE A 608 -21.91 8.15 8.78
N ILE A 609 -22.02 8.14 10.11
CA ILE A 609 -20.91 8.52 11.01
C ILE A 609 -19.71 7.59 10.80
N ALA A 610 -19.93 6.27 10.73
CA ALA A 610 -18.88 5.29 10.53
C ALA A 610 -18.18 5.45 9.17
N VAL A 611 -18.93 5.76 8.10
CA VAL A 611 -18.37 6.05 6.77
C VAL A 611 -17.56 7.35 6.77
N LEU A 612 -18.05 8.41 7.41
CA LEU A 612 -17.30 9.67 7.54
C LEU A 612 -16.02 9.49 8.35
N ASN A 613 -16.07 8.67 9.41
CA ASN A 613 -14.87 8.31 10.18
C ASN A 613 -13.88 7.51 9.34
N ALA A 614 -14.35 6.55 8.52
CA ALA A 614 -13.51 5.75 7.63
C ALA A 614 -12.70 6.61 6.64
N ILE A 615 -13.33 7.63 6.05
CA ILE A 615 -12.67 8.56 5.10
C ILE A 615 -11.50 9.32 5.75
N ARG A 616 -11.46 9.49 7.08
CA ARG A 616 -10.32 10.13 7.79
C ARG A 616 -9.01 9.36 7.62
N ALA A 617 -9.07 8.06 7.24
CA ALA A 617 -7.87 7.27 6.97
C ALA A 617 -7.09 7.76 5.73
N LEU A 618 -7.74 8.40 4.76
CA LEU A 618 -7.09 9.04 3.60
C LEU A 618 -6.13 10.18 3.98
N ASN A 619 -6.40 10.89 5.08
CA ASN A 619 -5.62 12.08 5.43
C ASN A 619 -4.36 11.70 6.20
N VAL A 620 -3.24 11.54 5.49
CA VAL A 620 -1.92 11.14 6.04
C VAL A 620 -0.89 12.29 6.08
N LYS A 621 -1.29 13.51 5.68
CA LYS A 621 -0.37 14.67 5.58
C LYS A 621 0.26 15.10 6.91
N LYS A 622 -0.36 14.76 8.05
CA LYS A 622 0.12 15.14 9.40
C LYS A 622 0.80 13.99 10.15
N LEU A 623 1.10 12.89 9.48
CA LEU A 623 1.73 11.70 10.07
C LEU A 623 3.24 11.67 9.83
#